data_9a4c6f90ffaa9fc46c364f3ea931827b
#
_entry.id   9a4c6f90ffaa9fc46c364f3ea931827b
#
_cell.length_a   1.000
_cell.length_b   1.000
_cell.length_c   1.000
_cell.angle_alpha   90.00
_cell.angle_beta   90.00
_cell.angle_gamma   90.00
#
_symmetry.space_group_name_H-M   'P 1'
#
loop_
_entity.id
_entity.type
_entity.pdbx_description
1 polymer ?
#
loop_
_entity_poly.entity_id
_entity_poly.type
_entity_poly.pdbx_seq_one_letter_code
_entity_poly.pdbx_strand_id
1 'polypeptide(L)'
;MKLLQQPRTTKTSIYFIDIGNVRLPINITKRRTSRRLIVRYQPIKKSLSLTLPQATSIKQGLHFVNEKREWIAKQLLQYVNSSQPLHNMSIPILGNETRIEHVGGRGAVTEAEGVLQIHGDIEFMTRRIKKYLIDKLKSEIIMLVKNHAEKLGVRTGSITLRDTSSRWGSCSIDGNLSFSWRLVFAPYEVLAYVVAHEVTHIREHNHSHKFWKLLESIYPGYEAAENWLKKNGRSLYSYNIT
;
A
#
# COMPACT_ATOMS: atom_id res chain seq x y z
N MET A 1 27.98 35.14 17.68
CA MET A 1 27.89 33.92 18.47
C MET A 1 26.44 33.41 18.36
N LYS A 2 26.18 32.51 17.39
CA LYS A 2 24.83 31.94 17.17
C LYS A 2 24.69 30.68 18.02
N LEU A 3 23.79 30.70 19.01
CA LEU A 3 23.43 29.54 19.81
C LEU A 3 22.72 28.52 18.91
N LEU A 4 23.37 27.37 18.73
CA LEU A 4 22.77 26.18 18.14
C LEU A 4 21.70 25.65 19.11
N GLN A 5 20.43 25.77 18.74
CA GLN A 5 19.34 25.10 19.45
C GLN A 5 19.44 23.59 19.19
N GLN A 6 19.71 22.84 20.25
CA GLN A 6 19.65 21.37 20.22
C GLN A 6 18.20 20.92 19.92
N PRO A 7 17.99 19.86 19.14
CA PRO A 7 16.66 19.31 18.90
C PRO A 7 16.10 18.76 20.21
N ARG A 8 14.92 19.24 20.60
CA ARG A 8 14.14 18.74 21.74
C ARG A 8 13.81 17.27 21.47
N THR A 9 14.51 16.35 22.11
CA THR A 9 14.16 14.93 22.21
C THR A 9 12.86 14.83 23.00
N THR A 10 11.73 14.76 22.31
CA THR A 10 10.45 14.36 22.88
C THR A 10 10.58 12.90 23.33
N LYS A 11 10.54 12.62 24.63
CA LYS A 11 10.37 11.28 25.19
C LYS A 11 9.08 10.70 24.61
N THR A 12 9.19 9.85 23.60
CA THR A 12 8.06 9.17 23.00
C THR A 12 7.70 8.01 23.92
N SER A 13 6.70 8.22 24.78
CA SER A 13 6.12 7.13 25.57
C SER A 13 5.47 6.15 24.59
N ILE A 14 6.01 4.92 24.51
CA ILE A 14 5.48 3.87 23.67
C ILE A 14 4.34 3.22 24.46
N TYR A 15 3.14 3.28 23.94
CA TYR A 15 1.95 2.63 24.49
C TYR A 15 1.69 1.34 23.72
N PHE A 16 1.07 0.36 24.38
CA PHE A 16 0.74 -0.93 23.78
C PHE A 16 -0.71 -1.31 24.09
N ILE A 17 -1.27 -2.15 23.24
CA ILE A 17 -2.51 -2.88 23.49
C ILE A 17 -2.31 -4.35 23.18
N ASP A 18 -2.78 -5.22 24.07
CA ASP A 18 -2.76 -6.65 23.87
C ASP A 18 -4.11 -7.11 23.28
N ILE A 19 -4.07 -7.74 22.11
CA ILE A 19 -5.23 -8.30 21.40
C ILE A 19 -5.00 -9.81 21.25
N GLY A 20 -5.65 -10.62 22.09
CA GLY A 20 -5.29 -12.03 22.20
C GLY A 20 -3.82 -12.18 22.59
N ASN A 21 -3.07 -12.96 21.83
CA ASN A 21 -1.63 -13.17 22.03
C ASN A 21 -0.74 -12.16 21.29
N VAL A 22 -1.31 -11.13 20.67
CA VAL A 22 -0.56 -10.13 19.88
C VAL A 22 -0.47 -8.82 20.64
N ARG A 23 0.75 -8.35 20.91
CA ARG A 23 1.04 -7.05 21.50
C ARG A 23 1.34 -6.02 20.43
N LEU A 24 0.48 -4.98 20.31
CA LEU A 24 0.59 -3.94 19.29
C LEU A 24 1.06 -2.62 19.89
N PRO A 25 2.11 -2.00 19.34
CA PRO A 25 2.50 -0.64 19.71
C PRO A 25 1.49 0.38 19.18
N ILE A 26 1.25 1.43 19.96
CA ILE A 26 0.33 2.53 19.64
C ILE A 26 1.15 3.80 19.44
N ASN A 27 1.17 4.30 18.21
CA ASN A 27 1.80 5.58 17.85
C ASN A 27 0.77 6.70 18.01
N ILE A 28 0.96 7.58 19.00
CA ILE A 28 0.03 8.67 19.33
C ILE A 28 0.50 9.98 18.71
N THR A 29 -0.40 10.65 17.99
CA THR A 29 -0.15 11.97 17.41
C THR A 29 -1.30 12.93 17.77
N LYS A 30 -0.98 14.07 18.36
CA LYS A 30 -1.93 15.17 18.57
C LYS A 30 -1.92 16.12 17.38
N ARG A 31 -3.11 16.46 16.86
CA ARG A 31 -3.26 17.41 15.74
C ARG A 31 -4.28 18.49 16.06
N ARG A 32 -3.90 19.75 15.84
CA ARG A 32 -4.81 20.93 16.03
C ARG A 32 -6.01 20.89 15.08
N THR A 33 -5.82 20.35 13.86
CA THR A 33 -6.86 20.24 12.83
C THR A 33 -7.79 19.05 13.04
N SER A 34 -7.47 18.10 13.92
CA SER A 34 -8.33 16.95 14.19
C SER A 34 -9.46 17.33 15.15
N ARG A 35 -10.70 17.03 14.73
CA ARG A 35 -11.92 17.25 15.55
C ARG A 35 -12.43 15.99 16.22
N ARG A 36 -11.83 14.81 15.93
CA ARG A 36 -12.25 13.50 16.47
C ARG A 36 -11.05 12.62 16.73
N LEU A 37 -11.26 11.61 17.57
CA LEU A 37 -10.35 10.50 17.80
C LEU A 37 -10.35 9.60 16.55
N ILE A 38 -9.17 9.26 16.04
CA ILE A 38 -9.03 8.38 14.88
C ILE A 38 -8.01 7.31 15.22
N VAL A 39 -8.42 6.04 15.21
CA VAL A 39 -7.51 4.90 15.26
C VAL A 39 -7.43 4.23 13.89
N ARG A 40 -6.20 3.86 13.50
CA ARG A 40 -5.93 3.12 12.25
C ARG A 40 -4.95 2.00 12.55
N TYR A 41 -5.24 0.81 12.07
CA TYR A 41 -4.25 -0.27 12.02
C TYR A 41 -3.30 -0.02 10.85
N GLN A 42 -2.00 -0.18 11.09
CA GLN A 42 -0.93 -0.05 10.08
C GLN A 42 -0.32 -1.42 9.85
N PRO A 43 -0.80 -2.18 8.86
CA PRO A 43 -0.41 -3.58 8.65
C PRO A 43 1.09 -3.76 8.47
N ILE A 44 1.71 -2.94 7.61
CA ILE A 44 3.15 -2.99 7.32
C ILE A 44 4.01 -2.81 8.58
N LYS A 45 3.60 -1.89 9.47
CA LYS A 45 4.32 -1.57 10.71
C LYS A 45 3.87 -2.43 11.89
N LYS A 46 2.88 -3.29 11.71
CA LYS A 46 2.23 -4.08 12.76
C LYS A 46 1.93 -3.23 14.01
N SER A 47 1.33 -2.04 13.80
CA SER A 47 1.11 -1.05 14.84
C SER A 47 -0.23 -0.34 14.70
N LEU A 48 -0.67 0.35 15.75
CA LEU A 48 -1.81 1.27 15.69
C LEU A 48 -1.31 2.72 15.58
N SER A 49 -1.99 3.52 14.77
CA SER A 49 -1.84 4.97 14.75
C SER A 49 -3.08 5.58 15.38
N LEU A 50 -2.90 6.32 16.48
CA LEU A 50 -3.95 7.05 17.17
C LEU A 50 -3.76 8.55 16.98
N THR A 51 -4.71 9.19 16.31
CA THR A 51 -4.72 10.65 16.16
C THR A 51 -5.72 11.25 17.14
N LEU A 52 -5.26 12.22 17.95
CA LEU A 52 -6.02 12.91 18.96
C LEU A 52 -6.20 14.39 18.60
N PRO A 53 -7.39 14.98 18.86
CA PRO A 53 -7.52 16.44 18.97
C PRO A 53 -6.58 17.01 20.03
N GLN A 54 -6.16 18.26 19.88
CA GLN A 54 -5.19 18.90 20.77
C GLN A 54 -5.64 18.90 22.26
N ALA A 55 -6.94 19.13 22.50
CA ALA A 55 -7.51 19.18 23.84
C ALA A 55 -7.74 17.79 24.48
N THR A 56 -7.64 16.71 23.72
CA THR A 56 -7.91 15.34 24.23
C THR A 56 -6.72 14.81 24.99
N SER A 57 -6.96 14.23 26.17
CA SER A 57 -5.91 13.57 26.96
C SER A 57 -5.50 12.24 26.33
N ILE A 58 -4.25 11.80 26.59
CA ILE A 58 -3.77 10.49 26.14
C ILE A 58 -4.61 9.37 26.77
N LYS A 59 -5.03 9.52 28.05
CA LYS A 59 -5.88 8.56 28.75
C LYS A 59 -7.21 8.34 28.02
N GLN A 60 -7.88 9.39 27.57
CA GLN A 60 -9.10 9.30 26.76
C GLN A 60 -8.83 8.60 25.41
N GLY A 61 -7.69 8.90 24.78
CA GLY A 61 -7.29 8.25 23.53
C GLY A 61 -7.07 6.75 23.69
N LEU A 62 -6.39 6.31 24.75
CA LEU A 62 -6.16 4.90 25.04
C LEU A 62 -7.47 4.17 25.42
N HIS A 63 -8.38 4.84 26.13
CA HIS A 63 -9.72 4.32 26.39
C HIS A 63 -10.47 4.05 25.08
N PHE A 64 -10.48 5.00 24.16
CA PHE A 64 -11.07 4.85 22.83
C PHE A 64 -10.44 3.70 22.03
N VAL A 65 -9.12 3.48 22.11
CA VAL A 65 -8.47 2.32 21.47
C VAL A 65 -8.99 1.02 22.08
N ASN A 66 -9.19 0.98 23.39
CA ASN A 66 -9.72 -0.21 24.08
C ASN A 66 -11.18 -0.50 23.68
N GLU A 67 -12.03 0.52 23.52
CA GLU A 67 -13.40 0.36 23.00
C GLU A 67 -13.42 -0.23 21.57
N LYS A 68 -12.37 0.00 20.79
CA LYS A 68 -12.21 -0.53 19.43
C LYS A 68 -11.52 -1.89 19.35
N ARG A 69 -11.35 -2.57 20.51
CA ARG A 69 -10.60 -3.82 20.63
C ARG A 69 -11.08 -4.91 19.67
N GLU A 70 -12.39 -5.12 19.57
CA GLU A 70 -12.97 -6.11 18.65
C GLU A 70 -12.70 -5.75 17.17
N TRP A 71 -12.83 -4.47 16.82
CA TRP A 71 -12.51 -4.02 15.47
C TRP A 71 -11.03 -4.24 15.16
N ILE A 72 -10.12 -3.95 16.11
CA ILE A 72 -8.69 -4.19 15.96
C ILE A 72 -8.43 -5.69 15.79
N ALA A 73 -9.09 -6.55 16.56
CA ALA A 73 -8.97 -8.00 16.44
C ALA A 73 -9.40 -8.50 15.05
N LYS A 74 -10.51 -8.00 14.52
CA LYS A 74 -10.95 -8.31 13.15
C LYS A 74 -9.92 -7.86 12.10
N GLN A 75 -9.31 -6.68 12.27
CA GLN A 75 -8.25 -6.24 11.39
C GLN A 75 -7.01 -7.15 11.47
N LEU A 76 -6.61 -7.57 12.67
CA LEU A 76 -5.49 -8.50 12.86
C LEU A 76 -5.73 -9.85 12.21
N LEU A 77 -6.91 -10.44 12.38
CA LEU A 77 -7.26 -11.73 11.78
C LEU A 77 -7.14 -11.72 10.25
N GLN A 78 -7.52 -10.61 9.61
CA GLN A 78 -7.34 -10.44 8.17
C GLN A 78 -5.87 -10.48 7.74
N TYR A 79 -4.93 -10.12 8.63
CA TYR A 79 -3.50 -10.03 8.33
C TYR A 79 -2.68 -11.19 8.93
N VAL A 80 -3.16 -11.86 9.98
CA VAL A 80 -2.46 -13.00 10.61
C VAL A 80 -2.61 -14.27 9.77
N ASN A 81 -3.74 -14.46 9.09
CA ASN A 81 -3.94 -15.59 8.17
C ASN A 81 -2.98 -15.56 6.95
N SER A 82 -2.26 -14.45 6.76
CA SER A 82 -1.21 -14.32 5.73
C SER A 82 0.19 -14.80 6.17
N SER A 83 0.33 -15.39 7.35
CA SER A 83 1.61 -15.95 7.85
C SER A 83 1.83 -17.41 7.46
N GLN A 84 1.01 -17.96 6.58
CA GLN A 84 1.18 -19.30 6.03
C GLN A 84 2.45 -19.35 5.15
N PRO A 85 3.15 -20.49 5.09
CA PRO A 85 4.22 -20.68 4.10
C PRO A 85 3.69 -20.41 2.70
N LEU A 86 4.41 -19.58 1.93
CA LEU A 86 3.97 -19.22 0.57
C LEU A 86 3.96 -20.40 -0.40
N HIS A 87 4.67 -21.49 -0.08
CA HIS A 87 4.68 -22.71 -0.88
C HIS A 87 3.27 -23.34 -0.92
N ASN A 88 2.81 -23.69 -2.12
CA ASN A 88 1.47 -24.21 -2.45
C ASN A 88 0.31 -23.23 -2.18
N MET A 89 0.58 -21.98 -1.87
CA MET A 89 -0.46 -20.96 -1.83
C MET A 89 -0.73 -20.40 -3.22
N SER A 90 -1.98 -20.00 -3.44
CA SER A 90 -2.33 -19.16 -4.58
C SER A 90 -2.38 -17.69 -4.16
N ILE A 91 -1.87 -16.82 -5.04
CA ILE A 91 -1.96 -15.36 -4.91
C ILE A 91 -2.44 -14.77 -6.24
N PRO A 92 -3.24 -13.69 -6.20
CA PRO A 92 -3.55 -12.97 -7.42
C PRO A 92 -2.32 -12.18 -7.89
N ILE A 93 -1.98 -12.29 -9.15
CA ILE A 93 -0.97 -11.47 -9.81
C ILE A 93 -1.65 -10.75 -10.97
N LEU A 94 -1.91 -9.45 -10.82
CA LEU A 94 -2.61 -8.63 -11.81
C LEU A 94 -3.95 -9.24 -12.29
N GLY A 95 -4.70 -9.79 -11.34
CA GLY A 95 -6.00 -10.42 -11.59
C GLY A 95 -5.98 -11.91 -11.90
N ASN A 96 -4.80 -12.49 -12.18
CA ASN A 96 -4.67 -13.92 -12.46
C ASN A 96 -4.31 -14.67 -11.17
N GLU A 97 -5.09 -15.70 -10.82
CA GLU A 97 -4.79 -16.59 -9.70
C GLU A 97 -3.56 -17.42 -10.04
N THR A 98 -2.48 -17.28 -9.26
CA THR A 98 -1.19 -17.89 -9.54
C THR A 98 -0.74 -18.71 -8.34
N ARG A 99 -0.51 -20.02 -8.55
CA ARG A 99 -0.02 -20.95 -7.53
C ARG A 99 1.50 -20.82 -7.38
N ILE A 100 1.98 -20.76 -6.15
CA ILE A 100 3.40 -20.65 -5.84
C ILE A 100 3.97 -22.04 -5.60
N GLU A 101 5.00 -22.42 -6.36
CA GLU A 101 5.73 -23.68 -6.21
C GLU A 101 7.21 -23.43 -5.94
N HIS A 102 7.74 -24.05 -4.90
CA HIS A 102 9.17 -24.11 -4.65
C HIS A 102 9.75 -25.36 -5.30
N VAL A 103 10.62 -25.18 -6.28
CA VAL A 103 11.20 -26.27 -7.08
C VAL A 103 12.60 -26.65 -6.59
N GLY A 104 13.26 -25.76 -5.82
CA GLY A 104 14.65 -25.95 -5.42
C GLY A 104 15.65 -25.75 -6.59
N GLY A 105 16.88 -26.21 -6.40
CA GLY A 105 17.92 -26.14 -7.43
C GLY A 105 18.32 -24.70 -7.80
N ARG A 106 19.11 -24.55 -8.88
CA ARG A 106 19.53 -23.25 -9.42
C ARG A 106 18.61 -22.83 -10.55
N GLY A 107 18.15 -21.59 -10.54
CA GLY A 107 17.29 -21.04 -11.60
C GLY A 107 16.71 -19.67 -11.26
N ALA A 108 16.09 -19.06 -12.26
CA ALA A 108 15.32 -17.84 -12.09
C ALA A 108 13.91 -18.16 -11.55
N VAL A 109 13.18 -17.15 -11.08
CA VAL A 109 11.73 -17.26 -10.87
C VAL A 109 11.06 -17.21 -12.23
N THR A 110 10.19 -18.17 -12.51
CA THR A 110 9.45 -18.26 -13.78
C THR A 110 7.95 -18.36 -13.51
N GLU A 111 7.15 -17.76 -14.39
CA GLU A 111 5.69 -17.82 -14.34
C GLU A 111 5.18 -18.39 -15.66
N ALA A 112 4.48 -19.50 -15.57
CA ALA A 112 3.85 -20.17 -16.72
C ALA A 112 2.57 -20.88 -16.26
N GLU A 113 1.52 -20.85 -17.07
CA GLU A 113 0.27 -21.60 -16.88
C GLU A 113 -0.34 -21.45 -15.47
N GLY A 114 -0.29 -20.22 -14.90
CA GLY A 114 -0.83 -19.94 -13.57
C GLY A 114 0.02 -20.49 -12.41
N VAL A 115 1.27 -20.86 -12.69
CA VAL A 115 2.23 -21.32 -11.67
C VAL A 115 3.45 -20.42 -11.65
N LEU A 116 3.81 -19.97 -10.44
CA LEU A 116 5.04 -19.25 -10.15
C LEU A 116 6.05 -20.21 -9.53
N GLN A 117 7.02 -20.66 -10.34
CA GLN A 117 8.08 -21.57 -9.89
C GLN A 117 9.26 -20.78 -9.32
N ILE A 118 9.67 -21.15 -8.11
CA ILE A 118 10.76 -20.49 -7.39
C ILE A 118 11.90 -21.49 -7.18
N HIS A 119 13.03 -21.22 -7.80
CA HIS A 119 14.27 -21.96 -7.60
C HIS A 119 15.09 -21.37 -6.43
N GLY A 120 16.05 -22.13 -5.92
CA GLY A 120 16.96 -21.77 -4.84
C GLY A 120 16.48 -22.25 -3.46
N ASP A 121 17.21 -21.84 -2.41
CA ASP A 121 16.91 -22.28 -1.07
C ASP A 121 15.61 -21.65 -0.55
N ILE A 122 14.85 -22.45 0.18
CA ILE A 122 13.52 -22.07 0.68
C ILE A 122 13.54 -20.83 1.57
N GLU A 123 14.64 -20.61 2.28
CA GLU A 123 14.81 -19.40 3.14
C GLU A 123 14.82 -18.09 2.33
N PHE A 124 15.20 -18.13 1.04
CA PHE A 124 15.20 -16.96 0.15
C PHE A 124 13.95 -16.85 -0.72
N MET A 125 13.05 -17.82 -0.62
CA MET A 125 11.84 -17.90 -1.44
C MET A 125 11.02 -16.61 -1.41
N THR A 126 10.68 -16.11 -0.22
CA THR A 126 9.88 -14.89 -0.03
C THR A 126 10.53 -13.66 -0.69
N ARG A 127 11.86 -13.50 -0.51
CA ARG A 127 12.61 -12.40 -1.13
C ARG A 127 12.62 -12.50 -2.66
N ARG A 128 12.73 -13.71 -3.20
CA ARG A 128 12.73 -13.96 -4.66
C ARG A 128 11.36 -13.67 -5.26
N ILE A 129 10.29 -14.13 -4.61
CA ILE A 129 8.91 -13.82 -5.01
C ILE A 129 8.69 -12.31 -5.01
N LYS A 130 9.04 -11.63 -3.92
CA LYS A 130 8.87 -10.17 -3.80
C LYS A 130 9.59 -9.42 -4.89
N LYS A 131 10.84 -9.80 -5.16
CA LYS A 131 11.62 -9.19 -6.24
C LYS A 131 10.93 -9.39 -7.59
N TYR A 132 10.51 -10.62 -7.92
CA TYR A 132 9.80 -10.93 -9.15
C TYR A 132 8.52 -10.09 -9.32
N LEU A 133 7.68 -10.03 -8.28
CA LEU A 133 6.43 -9.26 -8.30
C LEU A 133 6.67 -7.76 -8.49
N ILE A 134 7.71 -7.21 -7.86
CA ILE A 134 8.09 -5.79 -8.01
C ILE A 134 8.58 -5.53 -9.44
N ASP A 135 9.43 -6.38 -9.98
CA ASP A 135 9.99 -6.22 -11.33
C ASP A 135 8.88 -6.32 -12.38
N LYS A 136 7.98 -7.32 -12.26
CA LYS A 136 6.80 -7.48 -13.13
C LYS A 136 5.88 -6.25 -13.09
N LEU A 137 5.50 -5.82 -11.88
CA LEU A 137 4.66 -4.64 -11.71
C LEU A 137 5.30 -3.38 -12.29
N LYS A 138 6.62 -3.21 -12.09
CA LYS A 138 7.35 -2.05 -12.60
C LYS A 138 7.30 -1.97 -14.12
N SER A 139 7.46 -3.11 -14.80
CA SER A 139 7.36 -3.19 -16.27
C SER A 139 5.97 -2.78 -16.77
N GLU A 140 4.91 -3.28 -16.13
CA GLU A 140 3.53 -2.91 -16.47
C GLU A 140 3.26 -1.42 -16.26
N ILE A 141 3.69 -0.87 -15.11
CA ILE A 141 3.52 0.56 -14.80
C ILE A 141 4.24 1.42 -15.83
N ILE A 142 5.48 1.07 -16.21
CA ILE A 142 6.24 1.85 -17.20
C ILE A 142 5.48 1.88 -18.55
N MET A 143 4.95 0.74 -18.98
CA MET A 143 4.17 0.64 -20.21
C MET A 143 2.88 1.49 -20.14
N LEU A 144 2.13 1.36 -19.04
CA LEU A 144 0.89 2.12 -18.83
C LEU A 144 1.15 3.63 -18.74
N VAL A 145 2.19 4.03 -18.00
CA VAL A 145 2.59 5.45 -17.87
C VAL A 145 2.93 6.02 -19.24
N LYS A 146 3.73 5.33 -20.04
CA LYS A 146 4.08 5.76 -21.40
C LYS A 146 2.81 5.98 -22.24
N ASN A 147 1.91 5.00 -22.28
CA ASN A 147 0.67 5.04 -23.03
C ASN A 147 -0.22 6.25 -22.64
N HIS A 148 -0.42 6.44 -21.33
CA HIS A 148 -1.29 7.53 -20.86
C HIS A 148 -0.63 8.91 -21.01
N ALA A 149 0.69 9.00 -20.82
CA ALA A 149 1.45 10.23 -21.03
C ALA A 149 1.43 10.68 -22.50
N GLU A 150 1.56 9.74 -23.45
CA GLU A 150 1.43 9.99 -24.89
C GLU A 150 0.04 10.53 -25.23
N LYS A 151 -1.03 9.89 -24.74
CA LYS A 151 -2.42 10.34 -24.94
C LYS A 151 -2.67 11.78 -24.43
N LEU A 152 -2.04 12.13 -23.31
CA LEU A 152 -2.18 13.47 -22.71
C LEU A 152 -1.18 14.49 -23.27
N GLY A 153 -0.17 14.08 -24.04
CA GLY A 153 0.89 14.96 -24.50
C GLY A 153 1.72 15.55 -23.35
N VAL A 154 1.99 14.74 -22.30
CA VAL A 154 2.77 15.17 -21.12
C VAL A 154 4.08 14.40 -21.00
N ARG A 155 5.06 15.01 -20.31
CA ARG A 155 6.31 14.33 -19.94
C ARG A 155 6.23 13.89 -18.49
N THR A 156 6.68 12.67 -18.22
CA THR A 156 6.74 12.10 -16.87
C THR A 156 8.17 12.21 -16.32
N GLY A 157 8.27 12.39 -15.02
CA GLY A 157 9.53 12.28 -14.28
C GLY A 157 9.87 10.82 -13.94
N SER A 158 10.51 10.63 -12.79
CA SER A 158 10.89 9.30 -12.30
C SER A 158 9.69 8.48 -11.85
N ILE A 159 9.79 7.15 -11.99
CA ILE A 159 8.78 6.18 -11.50
C ILE A 159 9.39 5.38 -10.35
N THR A 160 8.74 5.38 -9.20
CA THR A 160 9.19 4.66 -8.00
C THR A 160 8.12 3.73 -7.46
N LEU A 161 8.51 2.57 -6.94
CA LEU A 161 7.63 1.68 -6.19
C LEU A 161 7.95 1.76 -4.69
N ARG A 162 6.89 1.82 -3.87
CA ARG A 162 7.01 1.93 -2.41
C ARG A 162 6.03 0.99 -1.72
N ASP A 163 6.28 0.70 -0.45
CA ASP A 163 5.32 0.01 0.41
C ASP A 163 4.57 1.04 1.27
N THR A 164 3.53 1.63 0.70
CA THR A 164 2.74 2.67 1.35
C THR A 164 1.43 2.11 1.89
N SER A 165 0.98 2.58 3.06
CA SER A 165 -0.28 2.16 3.69
C SER A 165 -1.42 3.19 3.55
N SER A 166 -1.14 4.37 2.98
CA SER A 166 -2.09 5.49 2.97
C SER A 166 -2.58 5.91 1.58
N ARG A 167 -1.89 5.48 0.53
CA ARG A 167 -2.22 5.81 -0.87
C ARG A 167 -1.71 4.74 -1.83
N TRP A 168 -2.36 4.59 -2.97
CA TRP A 168 -1.99 3.64 -4.02
C TRP A 168 -1.03 4.23 -5.03
N GLY A 169 -1.15 5.53 -5.27
CA GLY A 169 -0.26 6.30 -6.11
C GLY A 169 -0.04 7.72 -5.58
N SER A 170 0.87 8.45 -6.19
CA SER A 170 1.05 9.90 -6.04
C SER A 170 1.86 10.47 -7.19
N CYS A 171 1.49 11.70 -7.60
CA CYS A 171 2.22 12.50 -8.55
C CYS A 171 2.78 13.75 -7.83
N SER A 172 4.05 14.08 -8.05
CA SER A 172 4.63 15.36 -7.60
C SER A 172 4.40 16.45 -8.64
N ILE A 173 4.61 17.72 -8.25
CA ILE A 173 4.53 18.85 -9.16
C ILE A 173 5.50 18.76 -10.34
N ASP A 174 6.62 18.08 -10.17
CA ASP A 174 7.63 17.82 -11.21
C ASP A 174 7.28 16.60 -12.08
N GLY A 175 6.09 16.00 -11.93
CA GLY A 175 5.66 14.83 -12.68
C GLY A 175 6.31 13.52 -12.24
N ASN A 176 6.99 13.46 -11.06
CA ASN A 176 7.49 12.20 -10.51
C ASN A 176 6.35 11.37 -9.97
N LEU A 177 6.27 10.11 -10.37
CA LEU A 177 5.22 9.16 -10.04
C LEU A 177 5.71 8.15 -9.00
N SER A 178 4.87 7.85 -8.03
CA SER A 178 5.16 6.81 -7.04
C SER A 178 3.93 5.93 -6.86
N PHE A 179 4.12 4.61 -6.85
CA PHE A 179 3.04 3.62 -6.74
C PHE A 179 3.31 2.64 -5.61
N SER A 180 2.24 2.10 -5.02
CA SER A 180 2.34 0.98 -4.09
C SER A 180 2.65 -0.31 -4.85
N TRP A 181 3.71 -1.03 -4.45
CA TRP A 181 4.03 -2.32 -5.06
C TRP A 181 2.91 -3.36 -4.84
N ARG A 182 2.05 -3.15 -3.83
CA ARG A 182 0.91 -4.03 -3.55
C ARG A 182 -0.19 -4.01 -4.60
N LEU A 183 -0.12 -3.08 -5.55
CA LEU A 183 -1.00 -3.07 -6.72
C LEU A 183 -0.81 -4.31 -7.61
N VAL A 184 0.29 -5.06 -7.45
CA VAL A 184 0.49 -6.33 -8.14
C VAL A 184 -0.59 -7.37 -7.81
N PHE A 185 -1.23 -7.25 -6.63
CA PHE A 185 -2.32 -8.13 -6.19
C PHE A 185 -3.72 -7.65 -6.62
N ALA A 186 -3.82 -6.50 -7.26
CA ALA A 186 -5.07 -5.99 -7.80
C ALA A 186 -5.33 -6.53 -9.21
N PRO A 187 -6.59 -6.53 -9.69
CA PRO A 187 -6.89 -6.71 -11.10
C PRO A 187 -6.13 -5.70 -11.97
N TYR A 188 -5.79 -6.10 -13.19
CA TYR A 188 -5.02 -5.27 -14.12
C TYR A 188 -5.71 -3.92 -14.41
N GLU A 189 -7.04 -3.94 -14.53
CA GLU A 189 -7.85 -2.74 -14.76
C GLU A 189 -7.72 -1.73 -13.62
N VAL A 190 -7.57 -2.24 -12.39
CA VAL A 190 -7.36 -1.40 -11.20
C VAL A 190 -5.96 -0.78 -11.21
N LEU A 191 -4.94 -1.54 -11.59
CA LEU A 191 -3.60 -1.00 -11.80
C LEU A 191 -3.62 0.08 -12.87
N ALA A 192 -4.24 -0.20 -14.04
CA ALA A 192 -4.32 0.74 -15.15
C ALA A 192 -5.06 2.03 -14.76
N TYR A 193 -6.16 1.92 -13.99
CA TYR A 193 -6.85 3.07 -13.42
C TYR A 193 -5.94 3.93 -12.52
N VAL A 194 -5.24 3.30 -11.57
CA VAL A 194 -4.35 4.05 -10.65
C VAL A 194 -3.25 4.75 -11.44
N VAL A 195 -2.68 4.11 -12.45
CA VAL A 195 -1.65 4.73 -13.30
C VAL A 195 -2.23 5.90 -14.10
N ALA A 196 -3.41 5.74 -14.72
CA ALA A 196 -4.09 6.81 -15.45
C ALA A 196 -4.39 8.00 -14.53
N HIS A 197 -4.86 7.75 -13.31
CA HIS A 197 -5.15 8.75 -12.28
C HIS A 197 -3.91 9.59 -11.96
N GLU A 198 -2.77 8.95 -11.68
CA GLU A 198 -1.54 9.67 -11.32
C GLU A 198 -0.93 10.41 -12.53
N VAL A 199 -1.04 9.86 -13.74
CA VAL A 199 -0.60 10.56 -14.96
C VAL A 199 -1.48 11.79 -15.25
N THR A 200 -2.78 11.70 -14.97
CA THR A 200 -3.71 12.83 -15.11
C THR A 200 -3.31 14.00 -14.19
N HIS A 201 -2.77 13.70 -13.00
CA HIS A 201 -2.29 14.71 -12.07
C HIS A 201 -1.12 15.55 -12.60
N ILE A 202 -0.40 15.12 -13.62
CA ILE A 202 0.64 15.95 -14.27
C ILE A 202 0.03 17.20 -14.92
N ARG A 203 -1.22 17.12 -15.40
CA ARG A 203 -1.95 18.25 -15.99
C ARG A 203 -2.88 18.95 -15.00
N GLU A 204 -3.58 18.17 -14.17
CA GLU A 204 -4.59 18.67 -13.22
C GLU A 204 -4.27 18.17 -11.82
N HIS A 205 -3.68 19.00 -10.98
CA HIS A 205 -3.22 18.62 -9.64
C HIS A 205 -4.35 18.42 -8.62
N ASN A 206 -5.56 18.88 -8.91
CA ASN A 206 -6.72 18.72 -8.03
C ASN A 206 -7.81 17.90 -8.74
N HIS A 207 -8.68 17.26 -7.96
CA HIS A 207 -9.79 16.44 -8.48
C HIS A 207 -11.00 17.30 -8.88
N SER A 208 -10.78 18.36 -9.69
CA SER A 208 -11.82 19.20 -10.28
C SER A 208 -12.60 18.44 -11.35
N HIS A 209 -13.67 19.05 -11.87
CA HIS A 209 -14.40 18.50 -13.02
C HIS A 209 -13.48 18.32 -14.25
N LYS A 210 -12.47 19.18 -14.42
CA LYS A 210 -11.48 19.06 -15.50
C LYS A 210 -10.62 17.80 -15.35
N PHE A 211 -10.21 17.47 -14.12
CA PHE A 211 -9.46 16.25 -13.82
C PHE A 211 -10.26 15.01 -14.26
N TRP A 212 -11.51 14.90 -13.82
CA TRP A 212 -12.33 13.72 -14.11
C TRP A 212 -12.63 13.59 -15.60
N LYS A 213 -12.90 14.70 -16.28
CA LYS A 213 -13.08 14.72 -17.74
C LYS A 213 -11.80 14.28 -18.47
N LEU A 214 -10.64 14.69 -17.99
CA LEU A 214 -9.36 14.33 -18.58
C LEU A 214 -9.04 12.84 -18.33
N LEU A 215 -9.27 12.34 -17.10
CA LEU A 215 -9.13 10.91 -16.77
C LEU A 215 -10.04 10.06 -17.64
N GLU A 216 -11.31 10.41 -17.80
CA GLU A 216 -12.27 9.70 -18.65
C GLU A 216 -11.80 9.66 -20.12
N SER A 217 -11.15 10.70 -20.61
CA SER A 217 -10.65 10.73 -22.00
C SER A 217 -9.52 9.73 -22.26
N ILE A 218 -8.71 9.37 -21.25
CA ILE A 218 -7.58 8.44 -21.40
C ILE A 218 -7.86 7.04 -20.85
N TYR A 219 -8.82 6.93 -19.93
CA TYR A 219 -9.26 5.67 -19.32
C TYR A 219 -10.79 5.67 -19.13
N PRO A 220 -11.57 5.43 -20.19
CA PRO A 220 -13.03 5.40 -20.13
C PRO A 220 -13.54 4.31 -19.18
N GLY A 221 -14.60 4.61 -18.42
CA GLY A 221 -15.22 3.67 -17.49
C GLY A 221 -14.38 3.41 -16.24
N TYR A 222 -13.55 4.37 -15.83
CA TYR A 222 -12.67 4.27 -14.66
C TYR A 222 -13.39 3.99 -13.34
N GLU A 223 -14.70 4.31 -13.24
CA GLU A 223 -15.48 4.19 -12.00
C GLU A 223 -15.56 2.77 -11.48
N ALA A 224 -15.59 1.77 -12.37
CA ALA A 224 -15.62 0.36 -11.98
C ALA A 224 -14.34 -0.02 -11.21
N ALA A 225 -13.17 0.39 -11.72
CA ALA A 225 -11.88 0.16 -11.10
C ALA A 225 -11.70 0.97 -9.80
N GLU A 226 -12.17 2.22 -9.79
CA GLU A 226 -12.19 3.07 -8.60
C GLU A 226 -13.04 2.44 -7.48
N ASN A 227 -14.24 1.99 -7.81
CA ASN A 227 -15.15 1.34 -6.87
C ASN A 227 -14.57 0.03 -6.33
N TRP A 228 -13.96 -0.77 -7.20
CA TRP A 228 -13.27 -1.97 -6.77
C TRP A 228 -12.18 -1.65 -5.75
N LEU A 229 -11.35 -0.66 -6.01
CA LEU A 229 -10.24 -0.25 -5.14
C LEU A 229 -10.74 0.30 -3.80
N LYS A 230 -11.83 1.08 -3.79
CA LYS A 230 -12.49 1.56 -2.57
C LYS A 230 -12.98 0.40 -1.70
N LYS A 231 -13.56 -0.62 -2.31
CA LYS A 231 -14.14 -1.79 -1.63
C LYS A 231 -13.07 -2.78 -1.18
N ASN A 232 -12.11 -3.10 -2.05
CA ASN A 232 -11.19 -4.24 -1.88
C ASN A 232 -9.75 -3.82 -1.58
N GLY A 233 -9.36 -2.55 -1.72
CA GLY A 233 -7.97 -2.13 -1.60
C GLY A 233 -7.30 -2.56 -0.30
N ARG A 234 -8.04 -2.67 0.81
CA ARG A 234 -7.49 -3.14 2.09
C ARG A 234 -7.02 -4.59 2.04
N SER A 235 -7.67 -5.45 1.26
CA SER A 235 -7.29 -6.87 1.15
C SER A 235 -5.93 -7.07 0.50
N LEU A 236 -5.44 -6.10 -0.30
CA LEU A 236 -4.11 -6.17 -0.92
C LEU A 236 -2.97 -6.19 0.11
N TYR A 237 -3.24 -5.76 1.35
CA TYR A 237 -2.29 -5.83 2.46
C TYR A 237 -2.27 -7.19 3.17
N SER A 238 -3.22 -8.08 2.88
CA SER A 238 -3.24 -9.43 3.47
C SER A 238 -2.14 -10.33 2.92
N TYR A 239 -1.62 -10.05 1.70
CA TYR A 239 -0.53 -10.79 1.11
C TYR A 239 0.80 -10.37 1.76
N ASN A 240 1.25 -11.16 2.75
CA ASN A 240 2.43 -10.87 3.54
C ASN A 240 3.69 -11.48 2.89
N ILE A 241 4.24 -10.79 1.90
CA ILE A 241 5.49 -11.13 1.23
C ILE A 241 6.58 -10.17 1.74
N THR A 242 7.06 -10.42 2.96
CA THR A 242 8.06 -9.58 3.65
C THR A 242 9.39 -10.28 3.81
#